data_5ece3653c4d2c84a0107ecbf6afe9c75
#
_entry.id   5ece3653c4d2c84a0107ecbf6afe9c75
#
_cell.length_a   1.000
_cell.length_b   1.000
_cell.length_c   1.000
_cell.angle_alpha   90.00
_cell.angle_beta   90.00
_cell.angle_gamma   90.00
#
_symmetry.space_group_name_H-M   'P 1'
#
loop_
_entity.id
_entity.type
_entity.pdbx_description
1 polymer ?
#
loop_
_entity_poly.entity_id
_entity_poly.type
_entity_poly.pdbx_seq_one_letter_code
_entity_poly.pdbx_strand_id
1 'polypeptide(L)'
;MFRTILRMTQTELFDYLVDILKEKDYNVIVGKNNILNEREYIAAKGNIPIVLLAHLDTVFPDETRKNMSIYHDSEQGVIWSPNGLGADDRAGVYMILQILESTDLRPHILFTTNEESTGIGAEAVSSKKEELFGKVSYVIELDRQGYKECVFYDCDNTQFQKLIESYGFKTEQGTFTDISIICPSWGVAGVNLSVGYLWEHSYVEHFYSAMWYDTYRKVLQMLNDKDAYSKTWKYIPKELKIDLMKKYNKDIKKEFLGK
;
A
#
# COMPACT_ATOMS: atom_id res chain seq x y z
N MET A 1 -10.22 -5.42 -17.25
CA MET A 1 -10.09 -4.50 -16.10
C MET A 1 -8.67 -3.93 -16.00
N PHE A 2 -7.58 -4.70 -15.77
CA PHE A 2 -6.24 -4.14 -15.54
C PHE A 2 -5.77 -3.17 -16.63
N ARG A 3 -5.84 -3.56 -17.91
CA ARG A 3 -5.49 -2.66 -19.02
C ARG A 3 -6.33 -1.39 -19.10
N THR A 4 -7.53 -1.40 -18.59
CA THR A 4 -8.41 -0.22 -18.56
C THR A 4 -7.91 0.78 -17.53
N ILE A 5 -7.64 0.31 -16.29
CA ILE A 5 -7.14 1.19 -15.21
C ILE A 5 -5.73 1.72 -15.48
N LEU A 6 -4.87 0.97 -16.19
CA LEU A 6 -3.55 1.45 -16.63
C LEU A 6 -3.64 2.67 -17.55
N ARG A 7 -4.74 2.84 -18.32
CA ARG A 7 -4.95 3.97 -19.23
C ARG A 7 -5.66 5.16 -18.61
N MET A 8 -6.17 5.02 -17.38
CA MET A 8 -6.85 6.10 -16.69
C MET A 8 -5.83 7.08 -16.09
N THR A 9 -6.11 8.37 -16.22
CA THR A 9 -5.46 9.39 -15.39
C THR A 9 -5.81 9.16 -13.92
N GLN A 10 -5.08 9.78 -13.00
CA GLN A 10 -5.40 9.70 -11.57
C GLN A 10 -6.87 10.12 -11.31
N THR A 11 -7.31 11.21 -11.92
CA THR A 11 -8.68 11.72 -11.76
C THR A 11 -9.73 10.76 -12.31
N GLU A 12 -9.52 10.20 -13.50
CA GLU A 12 -10.45 9.22 -14.10
C GLU A 12 -10.54 7.95 -13.25
N LEU A 13 -9.40 7.46 -12.74
CA LEU A 13 -9.39 6.31 -11.85
C LEU A 13 -10.10 6.59 -10.54
N PHE A 14 -9.90 7.77 -9.97
CA PHE A 14 -10.56 8.20 -8.74
C PHE A 14 -12.10 8.14 -8.89
N ASP A 15 -12.64 8.73 -9.95
CA ASP A 15 -14.09 8.71 -10.21
C ASP A 15 -14.60 7.29 -10.44
N TYR A 16 -13.90 6.51 -11.24
CA TYR A 16 -14.22 5.10 -11.50
C TYR A 16 -14.28 4.27 -10.21
N LEU A 17 -13.33 4.44 -9.30
CA LEU A 17 -13.29 3.71 -8.03
C LEU A 17 -14.41 4.12 -7.08
N VAL A 18 -14.75 5.40 -7.02
CA VAL A 18 -15.89 5.88 -6.24
C VAL A 18 -17.19 5.20 -6.71
N ASP A 19 -17.39 5.09 -8.02
CA ASP A 19 -18.58 4.47 -8.58
C ASP A 19 -18.61 2.95 -8.31
N ILE A 20 -17.52 2.24 -8.54
CA ILE A 20 -17.43 0.79 -8.23
C ILE A 20 -17.68 0.50 -6.76
N LEU A 21 -17.11 1.29 -5.85
CA LEU A 21 -17.31 1.07 -4.41
C LEU A 21 -18.77 1.29 -4.01
N LYS A 22 -19.46 2.27 -4.60
CA LYS A 22 -20.91 2.47 -4.39
C LYS A 22 -21.72 1.30 -4.95
N GLU A 23 -21.39 0.79 -6.13
CA GLU A 23 -22.04 -0.39 -6.73
C GLU A 23 -21.84 -1.66 -5.88
N LYS A 24 -20.77 -1.73 -5.09
CA LYS A 24 -20.50 -2.79 -4.11
C LYS A 24 -21.07 -2.51 -2.72
N ASP A 25 -22.00 -1.56 -2.61
CA ASP A 25 -22.70 -1.16 -1.37
C ASP A 25 -21.81 -0.60 -0.26
N TYR A 26 -20.65 -0.04 -0.60
CA TYR A 26 -19.83 0.67 0.37
C TYR A 26 -20.36 2.07 0.64
N ASN A 27 -20.32 2.50 1.92
CA ASN A 27 -20.40 3.92 2.26
C ASN A 27 -19.05 4.57 1.95
N VAL A 28 -19.00 5.38 0.89
CA VAL A 28 -17.76 5.98 0.38
C VAL A 28 -17.60 7.39 0.92
N ILE A 29 -16.45 7.66 1.51
CA ILE A 29 -16.02 8.98 1.98
C ILE A 29 -14.88 9.44 1.06
N VAL A 30 -15.00 10.64 0.52
CA VAL A 30 -13.99 11.27 -0.33
C VAL A 30 -13.35 12.42 0.44
N GLY A 31 -12.03 12.35 0.62
CA GLY A 31 -11.24 13.46 1.13
C GLY A 31 -10.94 14.48 0.05
N LYS A 32 -11.04 15.75 0.41
CA LYS A 32 -10.77 16.86 -0.49
C LYS A 32 -10.07 17.99 0.24
N ASN A 33 -9.01 18.48 -0.36
CA ASN A 33 -8.36 19.71 0.08
C ASN A 33 -9.19 20.91 -0.37
N ASN A 34 -9.79 21.61 0.58
CA ASN A 34 -10.67 22.75 0.29
C ASN A 34 -9.90 23.97 -0.24
N ILE A 35 -8.60 24.07 0.02
CA ILE A 35 -7.76 25.19 -0.43
C ILE A 35 -7.32 24.96 -1.87
N LEU A 36 -6.80 23.78 -2.18
CA LEU A 36 -6.27 23.42 -3.49
C LEU A 36 -7.33 22.83 -4.42
N ASN A 37 -8.52 22.52 -3.90
CA ASN A 37 -9.60 21.82 -4.60
C ASN A 37 -9.21 20.45 -5.14
N GLU A 38 -8.19 19.84 -4.54
CA GLU A 38 -7.65 18.53 -4.92
C GLU A 38 -8.30 17.42 -4.12
N ARG A 39 -8.43 16.25 -4.74
CA ARG A 39 -8.91 15.03 -4.09
C ARG A 39 -7.72 14.33 -3.46
N GLU A 40 -7.85 13.92 -2.20
CA GLU A 40 -6.74 13.38 -1.42
C GLU A 40 -6.86 11.88 -1.19
N TYR A 41 -8.09 11.38 -0.96
CA TYR A 41 -8.30 9.96 -0.70
C TYR A 41 -9.73 9.52 -0.96
N ILE A 42 -9.90 8.21 -1.12
CA ILE A 42 -11.18 7.50 -1.08
C ILE A 42 -11.12 6.51 0.07
N ALA A 43 -12.05 6.62 1.01
CA ALA A 43 -12.19 5.66 2.10
C ALA A 43 -13.54 4.97 2.03
N ALA A 44 -13.57 3.65 2.21
CA ALA A 44 -14.78 2.85 2.18
C ALA A 44 -14.77 1.82 3.31
N LYS A 45 -15.72 1.94 4.24
CA LYS A 45 -15.78 1.08 5.42
C LYS A 45 -16.49 -0.23 5.11
N GLY A 46 -15.77 -1.34 5.22
CA GLY A 46 -16.31 -2.69 5.15
C GLY A 46 -16.62 -3.30 6.53
N ASN A 47 -16.83 -4.61 6.55
CA ASN A 47 -17.10 -5.39 7.76
C ASN A 47 -15.89 -6.21 8.26
N ILE A 48 -14.83 -6.33 7.48
CA ILE A 48 -13.56 -6.93 7.88
C ILE A 48 -12.61 -5.80 8.31
N PRO A 49 -12.12 -5.78 9.56
CA PRO A 49 -11.33 -4.67 10.10
C PRO A 49 -9.86 -4.68 9.64
N ILE A 50 -9.62 -5.03 8.41
CA ILE A 50 -8.34 -4.93 7.71
C ILE A 50 -8.50 -3.82 6.66
N VAL A 51 -7.58 -2.88 6.63
CA VAL A 51 -7.53 -1.86 5.57
C VAL A 51 -6.67 -2.37 4.44
N LEU A 52 -7.22 -2.45 3.23
CA LEU A 52 -6.46 -2.61 1.99
C LEU A 52 -6.17 -1.22 1.44
N LEU A 53 -4.92 -0.92 1.19
CA LEU A 53 -4.41 0.37 0.76
C LEU A 53 -3.67 0.24 -0.57
N ALA A 54 -3.90 1.18 -1.48
CA ALA A 54 -3.17 1.37 -2.72
C ALA A 54 -3.20 2.86 -3.11
N HIS A 55 -2.19 3.36 -3.82
CA HIS A 55 -2.21 4.73 -4.32
C HIS A 55 -2.68 4.84 -5.79
N LEU A 56 -3.10 6.05 -6.19
CA LEU A 56 -3.76 6.26 -7.48
C LEU A 56 -2.89 6.95 -8.54
N ASP A 57 -1.85 7.61 -8.12
CA ASP A 57 -0.90 8.25 -9.04
C ASP A 57 0.13 7.27 -9.61
N THR A 58 0.96 7.74 -10.45
CA THR A 58 2.17 7.07 -10.96
C THR A 58 3.19 8.15 -11.31
N VAL A 59 4.46 7.82 -11.37
CA VAL A 59 5.51 8.75 -11.81
C VAL A 59 5.37 9.19 -13.27
N PHE A 60 4.53 8.51 -14.06
CA PHE A 60 4.37 8.80 -15.48
C PHE A 60 3.27 9.84 -15.72
N PRO A 61 3.48 10.81 -16.62
CA PRO A 61 2.50 11.87 -16.90
C PRO A 61 1.14 11.33 -17.36
N ASP A 62 0.07 11.92 -16.87
CA ASP A 62 -1.32 11.57 -17.22
C ASP A 62 -1.60 11.65 -18.73
N GLU A 63 -0.95 12.56 -19.45
CA GLU A 63 -1.10 12.72 -20.90
C GLU A 63 -0.66 11.47 -21.67
N THR A 64 0.24 10.68 -21.09
CA THR A 64 0.73 9.45 -21.73
C THR A 64 -0.22 8.28 -21.56
N ARG A 65 -1.12 8.32 -20.56
CA ARG A 65 -1.99 7.19 -20.19
C ARG A 65 -2.95 6.76 -21.29
N LYS A 66 -3.71 7.69 -21.86
CA LYS A 66 -4.81 7.37 -22.80
C LYS A 66 -4.34 6.64 -24.06
N ASN A 67 -3.19 7.00 -24.57
CA ASN A 67 -2.65 6.51 -25.84
C ASN A 67 -1.47 5.55 -25.66
N MET A 68 -1.21 5.08 -24.44
CA MET A 68 -0.10 4.17 -24.19
C MET A 68 -0.29 2.84 -24.90
N SER A 69 0.78 2.33 -25.49
CA SER A 69 0.84 0.99 -26.06
C SER A 69 1.08 -0.01 -24.94
N ILE A 70 0.14 -0.95 -24.76
CA ILE A 70 0.28 -2.02 -23.75
C ILE A 70 0.48 -3.35 -24.46
N TYR A 71 1.61 -3.96 -24.24
CA TYR A 71 1.95 -5.29 -24.75
C TYR A 71 1.68 -6.35 -23.69
N HIS A 72 1.39 -7.56 -24.14
CA HIS A 72 1.12 -8.69 -23.28
C HIS A 72 1.67 -9.96 -23.90
N ASP A 73 2.66 -10.54 -23.28
CA ASP A 73 3.07 -11.91 -23.53
C ASP A 73 2.17 -12.85 -22.71
N SER A 74 1.22 -13.49 -23.36
CA SER A 74 0.26 -14.37 -22.69
C SER A 74 0.87 -15.70 -22.23
N GLU A 75 1.99 -16.14 -22.85
CA GLU A 75 2.68 -17.37 -22.47
C GLU A 75 3.48 -17.17 -21.16
N GLN A 76 4.13 -16.01 -21.04
CA GLN A 76 4.88 -15.65 -19.84
C GLN A 76 4.02 -14.94 -18.79
N GLY A 77 2.82 -14.48 -19.16
CA GLY A 77 1.96 -13.69 -18.28
C GLY A 77 2.53 -12.32 -17.94
N VAL A 78 3.30 -11.71 -18.87
CA VAL A 78 4.00 -10.44 -18.67
C VAL A 78 3.30 -9.32 -19.41
N ILE A 79 3.11 -8.18 -18.75
CA ILE A 79 2.55 -6.96 -19.34
C ILE A 79 3.56 -5.84 -19.19
N TRP A 80 3.77 -5.06 -20.25
CA TRP A 80 4.68 -3.90 -20.24
C TRP A 80 4.23 -2.81 -21.20
N SER A 81 4.86 -1.66 -21.09
CA SER A 81 4.62 -0.52 -21.99
C SER A 81 5.91 0.27 -22.21
N PRO A 82 6.27 0.60 -23.47
CA PRO A 82 7.40 1.51 -23.73
C PRO A 82 7.13 2.97 -23.33
N ASN A 83 5.88 3.28 -22.97
CA ASN A 83 5.48 4.60 -22.49
C ASN A 83 5.54 4.72 -20.95
N GLY A 84 6.06 3.69 -20.27
CA GLY A 84 5.93 3.52 -18.84
C GLY A 84 4.62 2.82 -18.48
N LEU A 85 4.67 1.70 -17.75
CA LEU A 85 3.47 0.92 -17.47
C LEU A 85 2.61 1.58 -16.38
N GLY A 86 3.22 2.01 -15.29
CA GLY A 86 2.52 2.50 -14.09
C GLY A 86 1.78 1.37 -13.38
N ALA A 87 2.39 0.18 -13.30
CA ALA A 87 1.90 -0.91 -12.48
C ALA A 87 2.06 -0.59 -10.99
N ASP A 88 2.99 0.26 -10.66
CA ASP A 88 3.10 1.04 -9.46
C ASP A 88 2.14 2.24 -9.52
N ASP A 89 1.00 2.35 -8.72
CA ASP A 89 0.45 1.19 -7.97
C ASP A 89 -0.91 0.73 -8.55
N ARG A 90 -1.03 0.73 -9.87
CA ARG A 90 -2.23 0.18 -10.53
C ARG A 90 -2.39 -1.33 -10.28
N ALA A 91 -1.33 -2.02 -9.89
CA ALA A 91 -1.37 -3.45 -9.56
C ALA A 91 -2.07 -3.71 -8.23
N GLY A 92 -1.83 -2.87 -7.22
CA GLY A 92 -2.55 -2.91 -5.95
C GLY A 92 -4.01 -2.51 -6.09
N VAL A 93 -4.29 -1.43 -6.82
CA VAL A 93 -5.67 -1.05 -7.18
C VAL A 93 -6.40 -2.22 -7.86
N TYR A 94 -5.77 -2.87 -8.83
CA TYR A 94 -6.33 -4.02 -9.52
C TYR A 94 -6.60 -5.20 -8.58
N MET A 95 -5.72 -5.45 -7.62
CA MET A 95 -5.91 -6.52 -6.63
C MET A 95 -7.12 -6.26 -5.75
N ILE A 96 -7.29 -5.04 -5.25
CA ILE A 96 -8.46 -4.65 -4.47
C ILE A 96 -9.74 -4.86 -5.29
N LEU A 97 -9.79 -4.37 -6.52
CA LEU A 97 -10.94 -4.55 -7.41
C LEU A 97 -11.25 -6.03 -7.67
N GLN A 98 -10.23 -6.88 -7.88
CA GLN A 98 -10.44 -8.31 -8.08
C GLN A 98 -10.97 -9.02 -6.83
N ILE A 99 -10.55 -8.63 -5.63
CA ILE A 99 -11.12 -9.14 -4.38
C ILE A 99 -12.60 -8.80 -4.29
N LEU A 100 -12.98 -7.56 -4.57
CA LEU A 100 -14.36 -7.10 -4.51
C LEU A 100 -15.26 -7.71 -5.59
N GLU A 101 -14.69 -8.06 -6.74
CA GLU A 101 -15.44 -8.66 -7.85
C GLU A 101 -15.63 -10.17 -7.69
N SER A 102 -14.62 -10.86 -7.21
CA SER A 102 -14.60 -12.33 -7.18
C SER A 102 -15.04 -12.93 -5.84
N THR A 103 -15.33 -12.11 -4.83
CA THR A 103 -15.69 -12.56 -3.47
C THR A 103 -16.75 -11.66 -2.83
N ASP A 104 -17.37 -12.18 -1.76
CA ASP A 104 -18.25 -11.41 -0.87
C ASP A 104 -17.49 -10.76 0.32
N LEU A 105 -16.14 -10.81 0.30
CA LEU A 105 -15.32 -10.18 1.32
C LEU A 105 -15.43 -8.67 1.23
N ARG A 106 -15.59 -8.01 2.36
CA ARG A 106 -15.73 -6.55 2.45
C ARG A 106 -14.73 -5.99 3.47
N PRO A 107 -13.41 -5.94 3.15
CA PRO A 107 -12.44 -5.24 3.98
C PRO A 107 -12.68 -3.73 3.94
N HIS A 108 -12.06 -3.00 4.85
CA HIS A 108 -11.93 -1.55 4.69
C HIS A 108 -11.03 -1.26 3.49
N ILE A 109 -11.38 -0.25 2.70
CA ILE A 109 -10.62 0.16 1.51
C ILE A 109 -10.16 1.61 1.71
N LEU A 110 -8.91 1.86 1.39
CA LEU A 110 -8.33 3.19 1.34
C LEU A 110 -7.54 3.32 0.03
N PHE A 111 -7.87 4.34 -0.75
CA PHE A 111 -7.05 4.76 -1.88
C PHE A 111 -6.54 6.17 -1.60
N THR A 112 -5.27 6.40 -1.82
CA THR A 112 -4.57 7.67 -1.61
C THR A 112 -4.17 8.29 -2.95
N THR A 113 -3.89 9.58 -2.95
CA THR A 113 -3.38 10.31 -4.11
C THR A 113 -2.03 10.92 -3.80
N ASN A 114 -1.23 11.15 -4.85
CA ASN A 114 0.06 11.85 -4.79
C ASN A 114 1.06 11.21 -3.81
N GLU A 115 1.11 9.88 -3.76
CA GLU A 115 2.12 9.13 -3.01
C GLU A 115 3.52 9.41 -3.57
N GLU A 116 3.66 9.30 -4.90
CA GLU A 116 4.89 9.41 -5.68
C GLU A 116 5.58 10.80 -5.60
N SER A 117 4.87 11.79 -5.11
CA SER A 117 5.40 13.16 -5.08
C SER A 117 5.46 13.76 -3.68
N THR A 118 4.44 13.57 -2.87
CA THR A 118 4.26 14.34 -1.63
C THR A 118 3.67 13.56 -0.45
N GLY A 119 3.03 12.40 -0.68
CA GLY A 119 2.31 11.66 0.36
C GLY A 119 1.09 12.39 0.93
N ILE A 120 0.55 13.40 0.21
CA ILE A 120 -0.59 14.23 0.68
C ILE A 120 -1.80 13.37 1.04
N GLY A 121 -2.09 12.32 0.27
CA GLY A 121 -3.20 11.41 0.55
C GLY A 121 -3.06 10.73 1.90
N ALA A 122 -1.87 10.23 2.23
CA ALA A 122 -1.57 9.60 3.52
C ALA A 122 -1.64 10.60 4.67
N GLU A 123 -1.07 11.80 4.49
CA GLU A 123 -1.14 12.86 5.49
C GLU A 123 -2.60 13.27 5.78
N ALA A 124 -3.42 13.38 4.75
CA ALA A 124 -4.82 13.77 4.89
C ALA A 124 -5.66 12.78 5.72
N VAL A 125 -5.29 11.50 5.77
CA VAL A 125 -5.98 10.47 6.56
C VAL A 125 -5.33 10.19 7.91
N SER A 126 -4.13 10.70 8.17
CA SER A 126 -3.31 10.37 9.34
C SER A 126 -4.04 10.53 10.68
N SER A 127 -4.93 11.51 10.81
CA SER A 127 -5.72 11.76 12.03
C SER A 127 -7.15 11.23 11.98
N LYS A 128 -7.58 10.54 10.90
CA LYS A 128 -9.00 10.26 10.62
C LYS A 128 -9.41 8.79 10.84
N LYS A 129 -8.57 7.94 11.40
CA LYS A 129 -8.86 6.50 11.56
C LYS A 129 -10.24 6.23 12.17
N GLU A 130 -10.56 6.87 13.29
CA GLU A 130 -11.83 6.64 14.00
C GLU A 130 -13.05 7.10 13.20
N GLU A 131 -12.92 8.25 12.50
CA GLU A 131 -13.97 8.78 11.63
C GLU A 131 -14.24 7.87 10.44
N LEU A 132 -13.18 7.40 9.78
CA LEU A 132 -13.29 6.63 8.54
C LEU A 132 -13.66 5.17 8.78
N PHE A 133 -13.03 4.52 9.74
CA PHE A 133 -13.09 3.07 9.89
C PHE A 133 -13.48 2.61 11.30
N GLY A 134 -13.19 3.40 12.34
CA GLY A 134 -13.31 2.96 13.74
C GLY A 134 -12.28 1.87 14.05
N LYS A 135 -12.75 0.63 14.27
CA LYS A 135 -11.84 -0.48 14.55
C LYS A 135 -11.06 -0.88 13.31
N VAL A 136 -9.73 -0.84 13.41
CA VAL A 136 -8.77 -1.38 12.43
C VAL A 136 -7.89 -2.40 13.14
N SER A 137 -7.76 -3.58 12.57
CA SER A 137 -6.86 -4.64 13.05
C SER A 137 -5.43 -4.42 12.61
N TYR A 138 -5.24 -4.23 11.31
CA TYR A 138 -3.97 -3.89 10.67
C TYR A 138 -4.22 -3.36 9.26
N VAL A 139 -3.16 -2.79 8.67
CA VAL A 139 -3.18 -2.25 7.31
C VAL A 139 -2.36 -3.16 6.39
N ILE A 140 -2.87 -3.47 5.22
CA ILE A 140 -2.15 -4.10 4.11
C ILE A 140 -2.07 -3.07 2.98
N GLU A 141 -0.90 -2.58 2.71
CA GLU A 141 -0.60 -1.82 1.52
C GLU A 141 -0.14 -2.76 0.41
N LEU A 142 -0.59 -2.53 -0.79
CA LEU A 142 -0.38 -3.41 -1.94
C LEU A 142 0.46 -2.69 -3.01
N ASP A 143 1.61 -2.16 -2.59
CA ASP A 143 2.40 -1.18 -3.32
C ASP A 143 3.90 -1.48 -3.20
N ARG A 144 4.32 -2.70 -3.49
CA ARG A 144 5.74 -3.01 -3.54
C ARG A 144 6.07 -3.82 -4.77
N GLN A 145 7.19 -3.47 -5.39
CA GLN A 145 7.75 -4.33 -6.42
C GLN A 145 8.10 -5.71 -5.87
N GLY A 146 8.20 -6.70 -6.73
CA GLY A 146 8.67 -8.01 -6.37
C GLY A 146 7.59 -9.07 -6.31
N TYR A 147 7.87 -10.14 -5.58
CA TYR A 147 7.11 -11.38 -5.66
C TYR A 147 6.63 -11.90 -4.30
N LYS A 148 7.52 -11.90 -3.29
CA LYS A 148 7.26 -12.48 -1.96
C LYS A 148 7.68 -11.55 -0.84
N GLU A 149 8.16 -10.39 -1.18
CA GLU A 149 8.71 -9.47 -0.22
C GLU A 149 7.58 -8.74 0.52
N CYS A 150 7.85 -8.41 1.78
CA CYS A 150 7.02 -7.54 2.60
C CYS A 150 7.88 -6.58 3.43
N VAL A 151 7.35 -5.38 3.69
CA VAL A 151 8.07 -4.34 4.45
C VAL A 151 7.16 -3.76 5.53
N PHE A 152 7.73 -3.48 6.71
CA PHE A 152 6.99 -3.02 7.88
C PHE A 152 7.30 -1.55 8.28
N TYR A 153 8.20 -0.87 7.60
CA TYR A 153 8.54 0.57 7.79
C TYR A 153 8.62 0.99 9.26
N ASP A 154 9.72 0.69 9.92
CA ASP A 154 10.00 1.04 11.31
C ASP A 154 9.01 0.50 12.37
N CYS A 155 8.07 -0.35 11.98
CA CYS A 155 7.25 -1.11 12.91
C CYS A 155 8.01 -2.36 13.38
N ASP A 156 8.34 -2.43 14.67
CA ASP A 156 9.08 -3.55 15.29
C ASP A 156 8.16 -4.53 16.06
N ASN A 157 6.93 -4.72 15.56
CA ASN A 157 6.02 -5.72 16.13
C ASN A 157 6.37 -7.12 15.61
N THR A 158 7.30 -7.80 16.29
CA THR A 158 7.80 -9.14 15.92
C THR A 158 6.69 -10.19 15.80
N GLN A 159 5.62 -10.10 16.58
CA GLN A 159 4.48 -11.04 16.47
C GLN A 159 3.69 -10.80 15.19
N PHE A 160 3.47 -9.55 14.81
CA PHE A 160 2.82 -9.20 13.57
C PHE A 160 3.67 -9.61 12.36
N GLN A 161 4.98 -9.39 12.41
CA GLN A 161 5.91 -9.85 11.36
C GLN A 161 5.81 -11.36 11.16
N LYS A 162 5.85 -12.15 12.24
CA LYS A 162 5.68 -13.62 12.17
C LYS A 162 4.33 -14.04 11.59
N LEU A 163 3.25 -13.32 11.90
CA LEU A 163 1.96 -13.57 11.28
C LEU A 163 2.03 -13.39 9.76
N ILE A 164 2.58 -12.29 9.28
CA ILE A 164 2.69 -12.02 7.83
C ILE A 164 3.61 -13.05 7.15
N GLU A 165 4.73 -13.37 7.76
CA GLU A 165 5.66 -14.40 7.25
C GLU A 165 5.01 -15.79 7.19
N SER A 166 4.05 -16.10 8.07
CA SER A 166 3.33 -17.37 8.04
C SER A 166 2.46 -17.57 6.80
N TYR A 167 2.08 -16.48 6.11
CA TYR A 167 1.43 -16.54 4.79
C TYR A 167 2.43 -16.71 3.63
N GLY A 168 3.73 -16.85 3.92
CA GLY A 168 4.78 -17.12 2.94
C GLY A 168 5.40 -15.86 2.33
N PHE A 169 5.32 -14.73 3.03
CA PHE A 169 6.10 -13.53 2.72
C PHE A 169 7.46 -13.56 3.39
N LYS A 170 8.39 -12.78 2.85
CA LYS A 170 9.76 -12.61 3.36
C LYS A 170 9.99 -11.14 3.68
N THR A 171 10.39 -10.86 4.91
CA THR A 171 10.69 -9.49 5.34
C THR A 171 11.91 -8.93 4.63
N GLU A 172 11.75 -7.75 4.04
CA GLU A 172 12.82 -6.96 3.43
C GLU A 172 12.80 -5.52 3.99
N GLN A 173 13.72 -4.69 3.52
CA GLN A 173 13.77 -3.27 3.87
C GLN A 173 13.12 -2.42 2.79
N GLY A 174 12.53 -1.31 3.20
CA GLY A 174 12.00 -0.26 2.33
C GLY A 174 12.36 1.12 2.87
N THR A 175 12.16 2.13 2.04
CA THR A 175 12.51 3.51 2.38
C THR A 175 11.32 4.33 2.86
N PHE A 176 10.26 4.38 2.06
CA PHE A 176 9.07 5.19 2.31
C PHE A 176 7.87 4.60 1.56
N THR A 177 6.66 4.85 2.05
CA THR A 177 5.37 4.62 1.41
C THR A 177 4.26 5.16 2.33
N ASP A 178 3.00 5.13 1.93
CA ASP A 178 1.86 5.68 2.68
C ASP A 178 1.72 5.12 4.10
N ILE A 179 1.95 3.80 4.32
CA ILE A 179 1.90 3.23 5.69
C ILE A 179 3.01 3.73 6.60
N SER A 180 4.07 4.33 6.07
CA SER A 180 5.11 5.00 6.87
C SER A 180 4.54 6.22 7.62
N ILE A 181 3.49 6.84 7.10
CA ILE A 181 2.76 7.97 7.68
C ILE A 181 1.55 7.48 8.48
N ILE A 182 0.73 6.63 7.85
CA ILE A 182 -0.58 6.20 8.37
C ILE A 182 -0.44 5.34 9.62
N CYS A 183 0.40 4.32 9.59
CA CYS A 183 0.48 3.33 10.66
C CYS A 183 0.96 3.88 12.00
N PRO A 184 2.04 4.69 12.07
CA PRO A 184 2.42 5.33 13.33
C PRO A 184 1.35 6.28 13.86
N SER A 185 0.71 7.06 12.98
CA SER A 185 -0.34 8.00 13.37
C SER A 185 -1.60 7.30 13.89
N TRP A 186 -1.96 6.15 13.32
CA TRP A 186 -3.09 5.35 13.77
C TRP A 186 -2.78 4.43 14.96
N GLY A 187 -1.50 4.25 15.29
CA GLY A 187 -1.05 3.31 16.31
C GLY A 187 -1.33 1.84 15.94
N VAL A 188 -1.46 1.55 14.64
CA VAL A 188 -1.84 0.24 14.08
C VAL A 188 -0.72 -0.27 13.19
N ALA A 189 -0.33 -1.54 13.36
CA ALA A 189 0.69 -2.15 12.52
C ALA A 189 0.21 -2.25 11.06
N GLY A 190 1.13 -2.09 10.13
CA GLY A 190 0.89 -2.26 8.71
C GLY A 190 2.03 -3.01 8.03
N VAL A 191 1.74 -3.48 6.85
CA VAL A 191 2.70 -4.16 5.97
C VAL A 191 2.44 -3.76 4.53
N ASN A 192 3.51 -3.47 3.78
CA ASN A 192 3.46 -3.32 2.33
C ASN A 192 3.91 -4.63 1.67
N LEU A 193 3.10 -5.16 0.76
CA LEU A 193 3.27 -6.44 0.11
C LEU A 193 3.63 -6.28 -1.37
N SER A 194 4.57 -7.10 -1.85
CA SER A 194 4.91 -7.15 -3.28
C SER A 194 3.71 -7.61 -4.11
N VAL A 195 3.41 -6.88 -5.19
CA VAL A 195 2.23 -7.10 -6.04
C VAL A 195 2.56 -7.43 -7.49
N GLY A 196 3.78 -7.91 -7.75
CA GLY A 196 4.14 -8.55 -9.01
C GLY A 196 4.60 -7.63 -10.12
N TYR A 197 4.87 -6.36 -9.88
CA TYR A 197 5.62 -5.53 -10.81
C TYR A 197 7.12 -5.52 -10.43
N LEU A 198 7.97 -5.21 -11.40
CA LEU A 198 9.41 -5.05 -11.22
C LEU A 198 9.88 -3.82 -11.99
N TRP A 199 10.97 -3.20 -11.53
CA TRP A 199 11.59 -2.02 -12.13
C TRP A 199 10.65 -0.82 -12.17
N GLU A 200 9.96 -0.56 -11.05
CA GLU A 200 9.12 0.62 -10.85
C GLU A 200 9.87 1.90 -11.23
N HIS A 201 9.13 2.95 -11.53
CA HIS A 201 9.65 4.28 -11.88
C HIS A 201 10.52 4.31 -13.16
N SER A 202 10.42 3.26 -13.99
CA SER A 202 11.23 3.15 -15.21
C SER A 202 10.41 2.72 -16.44
N TYR A 203 10.89 3.05 -17.63
CA TYR A 203 10.27 2.61 -18.88
C TYR A 203 10.44 1.11 -19.18
N VAL A 204 11.18 0.40 -18.32
CA VAL A 204 11.30 -1.08 -18.37
C VAL A 204 10.48 -1.75 -17.28
N GLU A 205 9.55 -1.04 -16.69
CA GLU A 205 8.61 -1.63 -15.74
C GLU A 205 7.76 -2.72 -16.39
N HIS A 206 7.68 -3.87 -15.74
CA HIS A 206 6.92 -5.03 -16.16
C HIS A 206 6.02 -5.52 -15.03
N PHE A 207 4.82 -5.95 -15.38
CA PHE A 207 3.91 -6.62 -14.47
C PHE A 207 3.86 -8.11 -14.80
N TYR A 208 3.96 -8.96 -13.78
CA TYR A 208 3.97 -10.41 -13.86
C TYR A 208 2.73 -10.99 -13.22
N SER A 209 1.79 -11.49 -14.02
CA SER A 209 0.49 -11.97 -13.55
C SER A 209 0.59 -13.14 -12.56
N ALA A 210 1.59 -14.02 -12.72
CA ALA A 210 1.81 -15.15 -11.82
C ALA A 210 2.25 -14.69 -10.42
N MET A 211 3.14 -13.69 -10.33
CA MET A 211 3.59 -13.11 -9.06
C MET A 211 2.45 -12.39 -8.35
N TRP A 212 1.70 -11.59 -9.10
CA TRP A 212 0.53 -10.88 -8.61
C TRP A 212 -0.53 -11.86 -8.07
N TYR A 213 -0.80 -12.95 -8.81
CA TYR A 213 -1.79 -13.94 -8.41
C TYR A 213 -1.40 -14.69 -7.14
N ASP A 214 -0.12 -14.95 -6.90
CA ASP A 214 0.36 -15.54 -5.65
C ASP A 214 0.07 -14.63 -4.45
N THR A 215 0.38 -13.32 -4.56
CA THR A 215 0.03 -12.33 -3.52
C THR A 215 -1.49 -12.22 -3.34
N TYR A 216 -2.27 -12.15 -4.43
CA TYR A 216 -3.73 -12.13 -4.37
C TYR A 216 -4.29 -13.30 -3.54
N ARG A 217 -3.82 -14.54 -3.78
CA ARG A 217 -4.25 -15.71 -3.00
C ARG A 217 -3.91 -15.59 -1.52
N LYS A 218 -2.73 -15.08 -1.20
CA LYS A 218 -2.28 -14.86 0.19
C LYS A 218 -3.12 -13.79 0.88
N VAL A 219 -3.42 -12.69 0.21
CA VAL A 219 -4.32 -11.65 0.74
C VAL A 219 -5.72 -12.22 0.99
N LEU A 220 -6.25 -13.06 0.10
CA LEU A 220 -7.52 -13.76 0.36
C LEU A 220 -7.44 -14.67 1.60
N GLN A 221 -6.34 -15.36 1.85
CA GLN A 221 -6.14 -16.14 3.08
C GLN A 221 -6.16 -15.23 4.31
N MET A 222 -5.45 -14.08 4.27
CA MET A 222 -5.42 -13.11 5.36
C MET A 222 -6.82 -12.55 5.65
N LEU A 223 -7.61 -12.23 4.63
CA LEU A 223 -8.98 -11.72 4.78
C LEU A 223 -9.96 -12.78 5.33
N ASN A 224 -9.68 -14.05 5.17
CA ASN A 224 -10.48 -15.16 5.72
C ASN A 224 -10.01 -15.63 7.11
N ASP A 225 -8.83 -15.23 7.55
CA ASP A 225 -8.27 -15.61 8.87
C ASP A 225 -8.84 -14.71 9.98
N LYS A 226 -10.00 -15.13 10.52
CA LYS A 226 -10.70 -14.39 11.59
C LYS A 226 -9.87 -14.24 12.85
N ASP A 227 -9.00 -15.19 13.15
CA ASP A 227 -8.14 -15.14 14.33
C ASP A 227 -7.07 -14.04 14.17
N ALA A 228 -6.53 -13.89 12.97
CA ALA A 228 -5.53 -12.85 12.65
C ALA A 228 -6.06 -11.43 12.86
N TYR A 229 -7.34 -11.17 12.57
CA TYR A 229 -7.93 -9.84 12.74
C TYR A 229 -8.92 -9.72 13.92
N SER A 230 -8.92 -10.69 14.82
CA SER A 230 -9.73 -10.63 16.08
C SER A 230 -9.31 -9.50 17.02
N LYS A 231 -8.04 -9.10 16.95
CA LYS A 231 -7.43 -8.02 17.76
C LYS A 231 -6.83 -6.93 16.86
N THR A 232 -6.54 -5.78 17.44
CA THR A 232 -5.72 -4.75 16.82
C THR A 232 -4.24 -5.04 17.05
N TRP A 233 -3.46 -5.11 15.97
CA TRP A 233 -2.01 -5.20 16.01
C TRP A 233 -1.44 -3.78 16.16
N LYS A 234 -0.69 -3.55 17.22
CA LYS A 234 -0.16 -2.22 17.52
C LYS A 234 1.05 -1.89 16.66
N TYR A 235 1.12 -0.66 16.19
CA TYR A 235 2.39 -0.10 15.72
C TYR A 235 3.34 0.00 16.93
N ILE A 236 4.50 -0.61 16.83
CA ILE A 236 5.58 -0.52 17.82
C ILE A 236 6.75 0.10 17.08
N PRO A 237 7.14 1.36 17.41
CA PRO A 237 8.24 2.00 16.71
C PRO A 237 9.54 1.24 16.97
N LYS A 238 10.36 1.10 15.94
CA LYS A 238 11.70 0.55 16.06
C LYS A 238 12.51 1.47 16.98
N GLU A 239 12.98 0.95 18.10
CA GLU A 239 13.90 1.70 18.94
C GLU A 239 15.15 2.01 18.12
N LEU A 240 15.35 3.26 17.78
CA LEU A 240 16.64 3.73 17.33
C LEU A 240 17.63 3.33 18.43
N LYS A 241 18.60 2.47 18.14
CA LYS A 241 19.67 2.10 19.07
C LYS A 241 20.53 3.32 19.37
N ILE A 242 19.99 4.23 20.16
CA ILE A 242 20.68 5.40 20.74
C ILE A 242 21.88 4.95 21.60
N ASP A 243 21.96 3.66 21.96
CA ASP A 243 23.09 3.07 22.70
C ASP A 243 24.44 3.19 21.98
N LEU A 244 24.48 3.17 20.66
CA LEU A 244 25.74 3.40 19.93
C LEU A 244 26.25 4.83 20.11
N MET A 245 25.37 5.83 20.06
CA MET A 245 25.75 7.23 20.26
C MET A 245 26.11 7.52 21.72
N LYS A 246 25.41 6.93 22.69
CA LYS A 246 25.78 7.05 24.12
C LYS A 246 27.11 6.36 24.41
N LYS A 247 27.37 5.21 23.82
CA LYS A 247 28.65 4.51 23.94
C LYS A 247 29.78 5.28 23.28
N TYR A 248 29.56 5.79 22.05
CA TYR A 248 30.54 6.60 21.33
C TYR A 248 30.86 7.91 22.08
N ASN A 249 29.85 8.61 22.59
CA ASN A 249 30.05 9.82 23.40
C ASN A 249 30.72 9.52 24.75
N LYS A 250 30.55 8.33 25.32
CA LYS A 250 31.23 7.92 26.57
C LYS A 250 32.69 7.56 26.31
N ASP A 251 32.98 6.96 25.18
CA ASP A 251 34.33 6.60 24.75
C ASP A 251 35.13 7.84 24.30
N ILE A 252 34.51 8.76 23.55
CA ILE A 252 35.10 10.07 23.19
C ILE A 252 35.36 10.90 24.42
N LYS A 253 34.45 10.98 25.40
CA LYS A 253 34.68 11.68 26.65
C LYS A 253 35.85 11.11 27.47
N LYS A 254 36.03 9.77 27.41
CA LYS A 254 37.13 9.11 28.11
C LYS A 254 38.48 9.34 27.42
N GLU A 255 38.48 9.42 26.09
CA GLU A 255 39.71 9.57 25.28
C GLU A 255 40.16 11.02 25.17
N PHE A 256 39.26 12.01 25.10
CA PHE A 256 39.56 13.42 24.91
C PHE A 256 39.50 14.29 26.14
N LEU A 257 38.83 13.89 27.21
CA LEU A 257 38.71 14.66 28.42
C LEU A 257 39.53 14.10 29.61
N GLY A 258 40.32 13.06 29.34
CA GLY A 258 41.33 12.52 30.22
C GLY A 258 41.07 12.73 31.71
N LYS A 259 40.17 12.00 32.32
CA LYS A 259 40.32 11.59 33.73
C LYS A 259 39.14 10.73 34.15
#